data_e70f520fdfa4b8b43ee35c482800a784
#
_entry.id   e70f520fdfa4b8b43ee35c482800a784
#
_cell.length_a   1.000
_cell.length_b   1.000
_cell.length_c   1.000
_cell.angle_alpha   90.00
_cell.angle_beta   90.00
_cell.angle_gamma   90.00
#
_symmetry.space_group_name_H-M   'P 1'
#
loop_
_entity.id
_entity.type
_entity.pdbx_description
1 polymer ?
#
loop_
_entity_poly.entity_id
_entity_poly.type
_entity_poly.pdbx_seq_one_letter_code
_entity_poly.pdbx_strand_id
1 'polypeptide(L)'
;MKKVAIHSLGCKVNSYEAESMEIMLRDEGYEIVPFSEDVQADIYIINTCSVTNIADRKSRQMLHKAKKMNPEAVVVAAGCYVQADPDGVKKDECVDIVLGNNMKISIVEALNDYFGGSDKTSYLVDINDKYQEYESLKINQTGEHTRAYIKIQDGCNQFCSYCIIPYVRGRVRSRKPEDIVNEVKTLAATGVKEVVLTGIHISSYGTDLENISLIELIEAIHEIEGIKRIRDRKSVVWERV
;
A
#
# COMPACT_ATOMS: atom_id res chain seq x y z
N MET A 1 5.78 17.76 -17.65
CA MET A 1 5.71 16.53 -16.87
C MET A 1 5.16 16.91 -15.51
N LYS A 2 4.08 16.27 -15.03
CA LYS A 2 3.51 16.61 -13.71
C LYS A 2 4.32 15.96 -12.60
N LYS A 3 4.53 16.71 -11.52
CA LYS A 3 5.26 16.25 -10.34
C LYS A 3 4.31 15.61 -9.35
N VAL A 4 4.68 14.44 -8.84
CA VAL A 4 3.92 13.70 -7.83
C VAL A 4 4.76 13.48 -6.59
N ALA A 5 4.22 13.82 -5.43
CA ALA A 5 4.81 13.51 -4.14
C ALA A 5 3.92 12.52 -3.39
N ILE A 6 4.48 11.39 -2.96
CA ILE A 6 3.76 10.38 -2.18
C ILE A 6 4.24 10.41 -0.73
N HIS A 7 3.31 10.43 0.20
CA HIS A 7 3.59 10.32 1.62
C HIS A 7 2.85 9.13 2.23
N SER A 8 3.61 8.20 2.80
CA SER A 8 3.06 6.99 3.43
C SER A 8 3.06 7.09 4.95
N LEU A 9 1.90 6.89 5.53
CA LEU A 9 1.71 6.78 6.97
C LEU A 9 1.47 5.31 7.37
N GLY A 10 1.90 4.94 8.59
CA GLY A 10 1.54 3.65 9.17
C GLY A 10 2.56 2.54 8.99
N CYS A 11 2.14 1.41 8.44
CA CYS A 11 2.91 0.16 8.47
C CYS A 11 3.70 -0.11 7.17
N LYS A 12 4.50 -1.18 7.19
CA LYS A 12 5.29 -1.63 6.03
C LYS A 12 4.43 -2.04 4.83
N VAL A 13 3.19 -2.47 5.06
CA VAL A 13 2.23 -2.73 3.99
C VAL A 13 1.93 -1.43 3.24
N ASN A 14 1.67 -0.33 3.97
CA ASN A 14 1.49 0.98 3.36
C ASN A 14 2.74 1.46 2.61
N SER A 15 3.94 1.16 3.14
CA SER A 15 5.19 1.53 2.46
C SER A 15 5.33 0.80 1.12
N TYR A 16 5.06 -0.51 1.09
CA TYR A 16 5.05 -1.30 -0.14
C TYR A 16 4.02 -0.77 -1.16
N GLU A 17 2.81 -0.47 -0.69
CA GLU A 17 1.74 0.08 -1.53
C GLU A 17 2.11 1.45 -2.12
N ALA A 18 2.78 2.30 -1.34
CA ALA A 18 3.27 3.59 -1.81
C ALA A 18 4.36 3.44 -2.88
N GLU A 19 5.34 2.56 -2.64
CA GLU A 19 6.42 2.27 -3.60
C GLU A 19 5.86 1.71 -4.92
N SER A 20 4.85 0.85 -4.85
CA SER A 20 4.17 0.35 -6.05
C SER A 20 3.44 1.45 -6.82
N MET A 21 2.75 2.36 -6.12
CA MET A 21 2.11 3.53 -6.76
C MET A 21 3.15 4.46 -7.41
N GLU A 22 4.32 4.67 -6.77
CA GLU A 22 5.41 5.45 -7.37
C GLU A 22 5.89 4.85 -8.68
N ILE A 23 6.05 3.53 -8.75
CA ILE A 23 6.49 2.83 -9.96
C ILE A 23 5.44 3.00 -11.06
N MET A 24 4.16 2.72 -10.78
CA MET A 24 3.09 2.87 -11.75
C MET A 24 3.03 4.29 -12.33
N LEU A 25 3.18 5.30 -11.49
CA LEU A 25 3.14 6.70 -11.92
C LEU A 25 4.39 7.10 -12.71
N ARG A 26 5.55 6.58 -12.34
CA ARG A 26 6.78 6.80 -13.11
C ARG A 26 6.71 6.17 -14.51
N ASP A 27 6.13 4.98 -14.62
CA ASP A 27 5.93 4.30 -15.89
C ASP A 27 4.95 5.07 -16.81
N GLU A 28 4.00 5.81 -16.23
CA GLU A 28 3.08 6.72 -16.93
C GLU A 28 3.69 8.12 -17.21
N GLY A 29 4.96 8.32 -16.90
CA GLY A 29 5.67 9.56 -17.21
C GLY A 29 5.51 10.69 -16.20
N TYR A 30 5.05 10.42 -14.98
CA TYR A 30 5.08 11.39 -13.89
C TYR A 30 6.47 11.49 -13.27
N GLU A 31 6.85 12.69 -12.82
CA GLU A 31 8.08 12.92 -12.06
C GLU A 31 7.81 12.71 -10.56
N ILE A 32 8.44 11.70 -9.97
CA ILE A 32 8.31 11.45 -8.53
C ILE A 32 9.29 12.37 -7.79
N VAL A 33 8.75 13.19 -6.88
CA VAL A 33 9.50 14.15 -6.08
C VAL A 33 9.30 13.90 -4.58
N PRO A 34 10.22 14.31 -3.72
CA PRO A 34 10.07 14.18 -2.27
C PRO A 34 8.85 14.96 -1.75
N PHE A 35 8.16 14.39 -0.75
CA PHE A 35 7.13 15.12 0.01
C PHE A 35 7.82 16.10 0.98
N SER A 36 8.10 17.28 0.51
CA SER A 36 8.86 18.33 1.22
C SER A 36 8.26 19.71 0.94
N GLU A 37 8.38 20.63 1.88
CA GLU A 37 7.96 22.02 1.70
C GLU A 37 8.86 22.79 0.70
N ASP A 38 10.07 22.30 0.47
CA ASP A 38 11.01 22.88 -0.47
C ASP A 38 10.72 22.51 -1.94
N VAL A 39 9.89 21.49 -2.17
CA VAL A 39 9.58 20.98 -3.51
C VAL A 39 8.08 20.95 -3.70
N GLN A 40 7.56 21.84 -4.53
CA GLN A 40 6.13 21.79 -4.89
C GLN A 40 5.86 20.67 -5.87
N ALA A 41 4.79 19.91 -5.59
CA ALA A 41 4.24 18.92 -6.50
C ALA A 41 2.88 19.40 -7.07
N ASP A 42 2.53 18.88 -8.25
CA ASP A 42 1.23 19.09 -8.87
C ASP A 42 0.18 18.13 -8.28
N ILE A 43 0.64 17.00 -7.74
CA ILE A 43 -0.19 15.95 -7.15
C ILE A 43 0.44 15.49 -5.86
N TYR A 44 -0.35 15.41 -4.79
CA TYR A 44 0.04 14.81 -3.52
C TYR A 44 -0.80 13.58 -3.24
N ILE A 45 -0.17 12.44 -3.01
CA ILE A 45 -0.84 11.20 -2.63
C ILE A 45 -0.48 10.88 -1.18
N ILE A 46 -1.49 10.83 -0.32
CA ILE A 46 -1.32 10.50 1.10
C ILE A 46 -1.87 9.09 1.33
N ASN A 47 -0.97 8.12 1.48
CA ASN A 47 -1.35 6.75 1.86
C ASN A 47 -1.55 6.67 3.37
N THR A 48 -2.79 6.73 3.80
CA THR A 48 -3.24 6.98 5.17
C THR A 48 -3.26 5.73 6.05
N CYS A 49 -3.29 5.96 7.36
CA CYS A 49 -3.41 4.93 8.38
C CYS A 49 -4.55 5.24 9.36
N SER A 50 -5.24 4.21 9.88
CA SER A 50 -6.37 4.32 10.81
C SER A 50 -6.32 3.31 11.95
N VAL A 51 -5.14 2.82 12.34
CA VAL A 51 -5.02 1.81 13.42
C VAL A 51 -5.14 2.43 14.83
N THR A 52 -5.12 3.75 14.94
CA THR A 52 -5.33 4.51 16.17
C THR A 52 -5.92 5.89 15.87
N ASN A 53 -6.60 6.50 16.84
CA ASN A 53 -7.11 7.88 16.73
C ASN A 53 -5.98 8.90 16.41
N ILE A 54 -4.76 8.63 16.88
CA ILE A 54 -3.58 9.46 16.54
C ILE A 54 -3.23 9.32 15.06
N ALA A 55 -3.33 8.11 14.51
CA ALA A 55 -3.08 7.86 13.09
C ALA A 55 -4.12 8.58 12.21
N ASP A 56 -5.39 8.57 12.59
CA ASP A 56 -6.45 9.30 11.88
C ASP A 56 -6.17 10.80 11.88
N ARG A 57 -5.82 11.35 13.05
CA ARG A 57 -5.47 12.77 13.15
C ARG A 57 -4.26 13.13 12.29
N LYS A 58 -3.22 12.30 12.29
CA LYS A 58 -2.05 12.50 11.42
C LYS A 58 -2.41 12.41 9.94
N SER A 59 -3.29 11.48 9.56
CA SER A 59 -3.78 11.33 8.18
C SER A 59 -4.44 12.62 7.70
N ARG A 60 -5.40 13.17 8.46
CA ARG A 60 -6.02 14.47 8.16
C ARG A 60 -5.01 15.61 8.08
N GLN A 61 -4.10 15.68 9.06
CA GLN A 61 -3.06 16.72 9.07
C GLN A 61 -2.19 16.70 7.81
N MET A 62 -1.85 15.50 7.29
CA MET A 62 -1.04 15.40 6.07
C MET A 62 -1.83 15.76 4.81
N LEU A 63 -3.12 15.42 4.73
CA LEU A 63 -3.99 15.86 3.64
C LEU A 63 -4.08 17.39 3.59
N HIS A 64 -4.39 18.03 4.73
CA HIS A 64 -4.45 19.49 4.82
C HIS A 64 -3.08 20.15 4.60
N LYS A 65 -1.98 19.52 5.06
CA LYS A 65 -0.63 19.99 4.78
C LYS A 65 -0.33 19.99 3.29
N ALA A 66 -0.69 18.93 2.58
CA ALA A 66 -0.51 18.83 1.13
C ALA A 66 -1.21 19.98 0.39
N LYS A 67 -2.49 20.23 0.71
CA LYS A 67 -3.26 21.35 0.11
C LYS A 67 -2.69 22.73 0.49
N LYS A 68 -2.14 22.87 1.69
CA LYS A 68 -1.46 24.12 2.12
C LYS A 68 -0.14 24.36 1.37
N MET A 69 0.62 23.29 1.07
CA MET A 69 1.89 23.37 0.34
C MET A 69 1.68 23.85 -1.11
N ASN A 70 0.62 23.40 -1.75
CA ASN A 70 0.20 23.88 -3.07
C ASN A 70 -1.34 23.84 -3.18
N PRO A 71 -2.04 24.98 -3.06
CA PRO A 71 -3.50 25.03 -3.14
C PRO A 71 -4.08 24.52 -4.47
N GLU A 72 -3.34 24.61 -5.56
CA GLU A 72 -3.74 24.17 -6.90
C GLU A 72 -3.45 22.67 -7.14
N ALA A 73 -2.73 22.01 -6.23
CA ALA A 73 -2.40 20.61 -6.39
C ALA A 73 -3.62 19.71 -6.20
N VAL A 74 -3.62 18.61 -6.93
CA VAL A 74 -4.56 17.50 -6.73
C VAL A 74 -4.12 16.69 -5.51
N VAL A 75 -5.00 16.55 -4.53
CA VAL A 75 -4.75 15.77 -3.32
C VAL A 75 -5.52 14.46 -3.36
N VAL A 76 -4.79 13.36 -3.38
CA VAL A 76 -5.33 12.00 -3.36
C VAL A 76 -5.22 11.43 -1.95
N ALA A 77 -6.36 11.14 -1.34
CA ALA A 77 -6.41 10.39 -0.09
C ALA A 77 -6.53 8.89 -0.39
N ALA A 78 -5.60 8.07 0.11
CA ALA A 78 -5.61 6.62 -0.07
C ALA A 78 -5.48 5.88 1.27
N GLY A 79 -5.92 4.62 1.33
CA GLY A 79 -5.60 3.70 2.42
C GLY A 79 -6.64 3.59 3.53
N CYS A 80 -6.17 3.23 4.74
CA CYS A 80 -7.05 2.75 5.81
C CYS A 80 -7.98 3.83 6.37
N TYR A 81 -7.54 5.08 6.50
CA TYR A 81 -8.39 6.16 6.99
C TYR A 81 -9.55 6.43 6.02
N VAL A 82 -9.25 6.42 4.73
CA VAL A 82 -10.26 6.55 3.66
C VAL A 82 -11.31 5.43 3.74
N GLN A 83 -10.86 4.20 3.94
CA GLN A 83 -11.76 3.04 4.03
C GLN A 83 -12.60 3.05 5.32
N ALA A 84 -12.08 3.65 6.41
CA ALA A 84 -12.78 3.75 7.69
C ALA A 84 -13.89 4.79 7.69
N ASP A 85 -13.68 5.92 7.02
CA ASP A 85 -14.61 7.06 6.97
C ASP A 85 -14.66 7.68 5.56
N PRO A 86 -15.17 6.94 4.58
CA PRO A 86 -15.18 7.41 3.19
C PRO A 86 -16.03 8.67 2.99
N ASP A 87 -17.13 8.81 3.72
CA ASP A 87 -18.03 9.95 3.60
C ASP A 87 -17.46 11.22 4.23
N GLY A 88 -16.74 11.08 5.34
CA GLY A 88 -16.01 12.18 5.96
C GLY A 88 -14.88 12.69 5.08
N VAL A 89 -14.12 11.77 4.46
CA VAL A 89 -13.03 12.13 3.55
C VAL A 89 -13.54 12.78 2.27
N LYS A 90 -14.65 12.31 1.69
CA LYS A 90 -15.28 12.92 0.50
C LYS A 90 -15.78 14.35 0.73
N LYS A 91 -16.12 14.69 1.98
CA LYS A 91 -16.59 16.04 2.35
C LYS A 91 -15.44 16.98 2.70
N ASP A 92 -14.22 16.48 2.81
CA ASP A 92 -13.04 17.29 3.11
C ASP A 92 -12.60 18.05 1.85
N GLU A 93 -12.80 19.36 1.84
CA GLU A 93 -12.46 20.24 0.72
C GLU A 93 -10.97 20.22 0.32
N CYS A 94 -10.11 19.64 1.17
CA CYS A 94 -8.70 19.44 0.86
C CYS A 94 -8.43 18.17 0.03
N VAL A 95 -9.45 17.34 -0.25
CA VAL A 95 -9.30 16.06 -0.93
C VAL A 95 -10.04 16.09 -2.27
N ASP A 96 -9.30 15.85 -3.34
CA ASP A 96 -9.84 15.84 -4.70
C ASP A 96 -10.19 14.40 -5.16
N ILE A 97 -9.40 13.39 -4.75
CA ILE A 97 -9.59 11.99 -5.13
C ILE A 97 -9.53 11.09 -3.91
N VAL A 98 -10.41 10.11 -3.85
CA VAL A 98 -10.56 9.15 -2.75
C VAL A 98 -10.29 7.73 -3.25
N LEU A 99 -9.23 7.08 -2.72
CA LEU A 99 -8.83 5.71 -3.06
C LEU A 99 -8.90 4.80 -1.83
N GLY A 100 -9.83 3.86 -1.82
CA GLY A 100 -9.94 2.85 -0.76
C GLY A 100 -8.78 1.85 -0.77
N ASN A 101 -8.77 0.99 0.25
CA ASN A 101 -7.94 -0.21 0.22
C ASN A 101 -8.42 -1.15 -0.90
N ASN A 102 -7.50 -1.91 -1.49
CA ASN A 102 -7.75 -2.76 -2.65
C ASN A 102 -8.13 -2.00 -3.94
N MET A 103 -7.87 -0.68 -4.00
CA MET A 103 -8.10 0.17 -5.18
C MET A 103 -6.89 1.03 -5.56
N LYS A 104 -5.72 0.78 -4.96
CA LYS A 104 -4.50 1.57 -5.24
C LYS A 104 -3.93 1.30 -6.62
N ILE A 105 -4.24 0.13 -7.19
CA ILE A 105 -3.91 -0.21 -8.58
C ILE A 105 -4.59 0.75 -9.58
N SER A 106 -5.72 1.34 -9.21
CA SER A 106 -6.46 2.30 -10.04
C SER A 106 -5.94 3.74 -9.94
N ILE A 107 -4.76 4.00 -9.35
CA ILE A 107 -4.24 5.36 -9.17
C ILE A 107 -4.09 6.11 -10.49
N VAL A 108 -3.61 5.44 -11.52
CA VAL A 108 -3.43 6.05 -12.86
C VAL A 108 -4.77 6.36 -13.50
N GLU A 109 -5.72 5.41 -13.45
CA GLU A 109 -7.10 5.61 -13.93
C GLU A 109 -7.75 6.81 -13.21
N ALA A 110 -7.62 6.86 -11.89
CA ALA A 110 -8.21 7.92 -11.06
C ALA A 110 -7.69 9.32 -11.43
N LEU A 111 -6.38 9.44 -11.70
CA LEU A 111 -5.79 10.69 -12.15
C LEU A 111 -6.23 11.04 -13.56
N ASN A 112 -6.31 10.07 -14.47
CA ASN A 112 -6.78 10.29 -15.84
C ASN A 112 -8.24 10.72 -15.87
N ASP A 113 -9.10 10.10 -15.08
CA ASP A 113 -10.51 10.50 -14.94
C ASP A 113 -10.62 11.94 -14.41
N TYR A 114 -9.87 12.27 -13.37
CA TYR A 114 -9.88 13.62 -12.79
C TYR A 114 -9.43 14.68 -13.79
N PHE A 115 -8.32 14.49 -14.49
CA PHE A 115 -7.84 15.44 -15.50
C PHE A 115 -8.66 15.43 -16.78
N GLY A 116 -9.38 14.35 -17.06
CA GLY A 116 -10.35 14.24 -18.16
C GLY A 116 -11.68 14.95 -17.88
N GLY A 117 -11.87 15.51 -16.69
CA GLY A 117 -13.10 16.19 -16.29
C GLY A 117 -14.25 15.23 -15.92
N SER A 118 -13.93 14.02 -15.50
CA SER A 118 -14.90 13.06 -14.97
C SER A 118 -15.38 13.49 -13.58
N ASP A 119 -16.66 13.30 -13.32
CA ASP A 119 -17.23 13.49 -11.96
C ASP A 119 -16.86 12.35 -10.99
N LYS A 120 -16.20 11.31 -11.49
CA LYS A 120 -15.76 10.17 -10.66
C LYS A 120 -14.49 10.53 -9.89
N THR A 121 -14.65 10.88 -8.63
CA THR A 121 -13.54 11.21 -7.72
C THR A 121 -13.35 10.18 -6.60
N SER A 122 -14.07 9.06 -6.64
CA SER A 122 -14.06 8.07 -5.57
C SER A 122 -13.97 6.65 -6.10
N TYR A 123 -12.94 5.94 -5.67
CA TYR A 123 -12.61 4.55 -6.02
C TYR A 123 -12.61 3.72 -4.74
N LEU A 124 -13.75 3.14 -4.44
CA LEU A 124 -13.99 2.36 -3.24
C LEU A 124 -14.62 1.03 -3.60
N VAL A 125 -14.30 -0.01 -2.83
CA VAL A 125 -14.94 -1.31 -2.89
C VAL A 125 -15.47 -1.68 -1.52
N ASP A 126 -16.49 -2.55 -1.47
CA ASP A 126 -16.85 -3.21 -0.23
C ASP A 126 -15.73 -4.18 0.13
N ILE A 127 -14.84 -3.74 1.01
CA ILE A 127 -13.65 -4.51 1.39
C ILE A 127 -14.00 -5.81 2.11
N ASN A 128 -15.23 -5.96 2.60
CA ASN A 128 -15.72 -7.15 3.27
C ASN A 128 -16.47 -8.10 2.36
N ASP A 129 -16.64 -7.75 1.08
CA ASP A 129 -17.17 -8.70 0.10
C ASP A 129 -16.24 -9.92 0.04
N LYS A 130 -16.85 -11.11 0.15
CA LYS A 130 -16.12 -12.39 0.16
C LYS A 130 -15.44 -12.73 -1.16
N TYR A 131 -15.78 -12.03 -2.24
CA TYR A 131 -15.19 -12.20 -3.56
C TYR A 131 -14.04 -11.20 -3.83
N GLN A 132 -13.63 -10.41 -2.85
CA GLN A 132 -12.48 -9.52 -3.01
C GLN A 132 -11.20 -10.33 -3.20
N GLU A 133 -10.57 -10.17 -4.35
CA GLU A 133 -9.27 -10.76 -4.64
C GLU A 133 -8.12 -9.91 -4.04
N TYR A 134 -6.94 -10.50 -3.98
CA TYR A 134 -5.72 -9.78 -3.60
C TYR A 134 -5.38 -8.73 -4.66
N GLU A 135 -5.13 -7.50 -4.24
CA GLU A 135 -4.70 -6.40 -5.11
C GLU A 135 -3.28 -6.64 -5.61
N SER A 136 -3.13 -6.90 -6.91
CA SER A 136 -1.86 -7.29 -7.54
C SER A 136 -0.92 -6.10 -7.79
N LEU A 137 -0.55 -5.40 -6.72
CA LEU A 137 0.53 -4.42 -6.74
C LEU A 137 1.88 -5.13 -6.87
N LYS A 138 2.84 -4.51 -7.59
CA LYS A 138 4.19 -5.06 -7.81
C LYS A 138 5.24 -3.97 -7.67
N ILE A 139 6.43 -4.38 -7.22
CA ILE A 139 7.64 -3.56 -7.28
C ILE A 139 8.67 -4.29 -8.17
N ASN A 140 9.29 -3.58 -9.08
CA ASN A 140 10.31 -4.12 -10.00
C ASN A 140 11.73 -3.63 -9.67
N GLN A 141 11.83 -2.62 -8.83
CA GLN A 141 13.09 -2.06 -8.35
C GLN A 141 12.84 -1.40 -6.98
N THR A 142 13.84 -1.37 -6.15
CA THR A 142 13.88 -0.53 -4.97
C THR A 142 14.90 0.56 -5.23
N GLY A 143 14.70 1.79 -4.74
CA GLY A 143 15.69 2.86 -4.90
C GLY A 143 17.12 2.41 -4.54
N GLU A 144 17.86 3.14 -3.73
CA GLU A 144 19.23 2.77 -3.32
C GLU A 144 19.29 1.66 -2.24
N HIS A 145 18.20 0.90 -2.04
CA HIS A 145 18.10 -0.07 -0.95
C HIS A 145 18.52 -1.48 -1.40
N THR A 146 19.40 -2.10 -0.61
CA THR A 146 19.74 -3.53 -0.73
C THR A 146 18.67 -4.45 -0.16
N ARG A 147 17.55 -3.90 0.32
CA ARG A 147 16.44 -4.59 0.98
C ARG A 147 15.11 -4.15 0.40
N ALA A 148 14.24 -5.10 0.07
CA ALA A 148 12.88 -4.89 -0.41
C ALA A 148 11.83 -5.38 0.59
N TYR A 149 10.71 -4.68 0.69
CA TYR A 149 9.49 -5.19 1.32
C TYR A 149 8.65 -5.90 0.27
N ILE A 150 8.11 -7.06 0.61
CA ILE A 150 7.24 -7.85 -0.27
C ILE A 150 5.92 -8.07 0.44
N LYS A 151 4.85 -7.46 -0.05
CA LYS A 151 3.51 -7.69 0.48
C LYS A 151 3.00 -9.03 -0.04
N ILE A 152 2.86 -9.99 0.87
CA ILE A 152 2.40 -11.36 0.54
C ILE A 152 0.96 -11.62 0.95
N GLN A 153 0.40 -10.80 1.85
CA GLN A 153 -0.90 -11.02 2.45
C GLN A 153 -1.55 -9.69 2.85
N ASP A 154 -2.88 -9.59 2.78
CA ASP A 154 -3.68 -8.47 3.29
C ASP A 154 -4.91 -8.98 4.03
N GLY A 155 -5.54 -8.09 4.84
CA GLY A 155 -6.71 -8.40 5.62
C GLY A 155 -6.46 -9.33 6.81
N CYS A 156 -7.50 -9.54 7.63
CA CYS A 156 -7.42 -10.37 8.83
C CYS A 156 -8.80 -10.89 9.25
N ASN A 157 -8.90 -12.18 9.58
CA ASN A 157 -10.14 -12.82 10.02
C ASN A 157 -10.26 -12.96 11.55
N GLN A 158 -9.36 -12.36 12.35
CA GLN A 158 -9.35 -12.55 13.81
C GLN A 158 -10.47 -11.76 14.51
N PHE A 159 -10.92 -10.63 13.95
CA PHE A 159 -11.99 -9.80 14.51
C PHE A 159 -11.83 -9.51 16.03
N CYS A 160 -10.58 -9.24 16.46
CA CYS A 160 -10.32 -8.84 17.84
C CYS A 160 -11.15 -7.60 18.19
N SER A 161 -11.73 -7.57 19.40
CA SER A 161 -12.75 -6.58 19.81
C SER A 161 -12.33 -5.10 19.69
N TYR A 162 -11.04 -4.82 19.72
CA TYR A 162 -10.46 -3.47 19.63
C TYR A 162 -9.86 -3.16 18.25
N CYS A 163 -9.91 -4.10 17.29
CA CYS A 163 -9.13 -4.00 16.05
C CYS A 163 -10.00 -3.56 14.87
N ILE A 164 -9.64 -2.43 14.25
CA ILE A 164 -10.32 -1.93 13.07
C ILE A 164 -9.94 -2.67 11.76
N ILE A 165 -8.83 -3.41 11.78
CA ILE A 165 -8.24 -4.00 10.56
C ILE A 165 -9.23 -4.80 9.70
N PRO A 166 -10.05 -5.73 10.25
CA PRO A 166 -11.00 -6.47 9.43
C PRO A 166 -12.02 -5.59 8.69
N TYR A 167 -12.27 -4.40 9.20
CA TYR A 167 -13.24 -3.46 8.64
C TYR A 167 -12.66 -2.53 7.59
N VAL A 168 -11.33 -2.28 7.65
CA VAL A 168 -10.66 -1.37 6.71
C VAL A 168 -9.77 -2.08 5.70
N ARG A 169 -9.36 -3.32 5.98
CA ARG A 169 -8.58 -4.14 5.06
C ARG A 169 -9.27 -5.45 4.65
N GLY A 170 -10.43 -5.72 5.25
CA GLY A 170 -11.26 -6.87 4.92
C GLY A 170 -10.70 -8.21 5.36
N ARG A 171 -11.19 -9.26 4.72
CA ARG A 171 -10.83 -10.65 5.01
C ARG A 171 -9.41 -10.96 4.55
N VAL A 172 -8.88 -12.09 5.04
CA VAL A 172 -7.59 -12.61 4.59
C VAL A 172 -7.60 -12.78 3.08
N ARG A 173 -6.60 -12.23 2.43
CA ARG A 173 -6.30 -12.39 1.01
C ARG A 173 -4.80 -12.60 0.86
N SER A 174 -4.45 -13.76 0.35
CA SER A 174 -3.07 -14.13 0.09
C SER A 174 -2.71 -13.88 -1.37
N ARG A 175 -1.51 -13.38 -1.59
CA ARG A 175 -0.95 -13.22 -2.92
C ARG A 175 -0.52 -14.58 -3.46
N LYS A 176 -0.70 -14.82 -4.74
CA LYS A 176 -0.30 -16.07 -5.40
C LYS A 176 1.22 -16.27 -5.26
N PRO A 177 1.69 -17.48 -4.91
CA PRO A 177 3.12 -17.74 -4.69
C PRO A 177 3.97 -17.47 -5.93
N GLU A 178 3.46 -17.77 -7.13
CA GLU A 178 4.15 -17.52 -8.38
C GLU A 178 4.46 -16.04 -8.59
N ASP A 179 3.50 -15.16 -8.27
CA ASP A 179 3.67 -13.71 -8.38
C ASP A 179 4.72 -13.19 -7.39
N ILE A 180 4.76 -13.75 -6.16
CA ILE A 180 5.74 -13.39 -5.14
C ILE A 180 7.14 -13.84 -5.57
N VAL A 181 7.29 -15.09 -6.00
CA VAL A 181 8.56 -15.65 -6.46
C VAL A 181 9.10 -14.87 -7.66
N ASN A 182 8.25 -14.55 -8.62
CA ASN A 182 8.65 -13.77 -9.80
C ASN A 182 9.11 -12.36 -9.44
N GLU A 183 8.42 -11.68 -8.51
CA GLU A 183 8.84 -10.37 -8.02
C GLU A 183 10.18 -10.44 -7.30
N VAL A 184 10.37 -11.43 -6.42
CA VAL A 184 11.64 -11.62 -5.71
C VAL A 184 12.80 -11.93 -6.69
N LYS A 185 12.57 -12.73 -7.73
CA LYS A 185 13.57 -12.97 -8.79
C LYS A 185 13.94 -11.69 -9.52
N THR A 186 12.96 -10.87 -9.88
CA THR A 186 13.20 -9.57 -10.52
C THR A 186 14.04 -8.67 -9.63
N LEU A 187 13.71 -8.57 -8.35
CA LEU A 187 14.45 -7.78 -7.38
C LEU A 187 15.85 -8.33 -7.11
N ALA A 188 16.03 -9.64 -7.06
CA ALA A 188 17.36 -10.26 -6.93
C ALA A 188 18.26 -9.88 -8.12
N ALA A 189 17.71 -9.85 -9.33
CA ALA A 189 18.44 -9.45 -10.54
C ALA A 189 18.88 -7.97 -10.52
N THR A 190 18.15 -7.09 -9.81
CA THR A 190 18.55 -5.68 -9.62
C THR A 190 19.52 -5.47 -8.43
N GLY A 191 19.94 -6.55 -7.77
CA GLY A 191 20.96 -6.52 -6.71
C GLY A 191 20.42 -6.51 -5.28
N VAL A 192 19.10 -6.62 -5.08
CA VAL A 192 18.50 -6.79 -3.76
C VAL A 192 19.01 -8.07 -3.10
N LYS A 193 19.46 -7.96 -1.83
CA LYS A 193 20.05 -9.07 -1.06
C LYS A 193 19.15 -9.55 0.08
N GLU A 194 18.24 -8.71 0.52
CA GLU A 194 17.32 -9.01 1.63
C GLU A 194 15.89 -8.73 1.22
N VAL A 195 15.00 -9.69 1.43
CA VAL A 195 13.56 -9.50 1.30
C VAL A 195 12.88 -9.59 2.67
N VAL A 196 11.93 -8.69 2.90
CA VAL A 196 11.13 -8.68 4.13
C VAL A 196 9.69 -8.98 3.75
N LEU A 197 9.25 -10.21 4.01
CA LEU A 197 7.86 -10.60 3.80
C LEU A 197 6.97 -9.80 4.74
N THR A 198 5.98 -9.13 4.19
CA THR A 198 5.08 -8.27 4.96
C THR A 198 3.63 -8.56 4.66
N GLY A 199 2.79 -8.37 5.65
CA GLY A 199 1.34 -8.56 5.58
C GLY A 199 0.69 -8.03 6.86
N ILE A 200 -0.60 -8.11 6.91
CA ILE A 200 -1.39 -7.73 8.09
C ILE A 200 -1.31 -8.82 9.16
N HIS A 201 -1.49 -10.08 8.74
CA HIS A 201 -1.38 -11.25 9.59
C HIS A 201 -0.69 -12.37 8.82
N ILE A 202 0.64 -12.31 8.76
CA ILE A 202 1.47 -13.16 7.89
C ILE A 202 1.24 -14.66 8.13
N SER A 203 0.99 -15.07 9.38
CA SER A 203 0.69 -16.46 9.71
C SER A 203 -0.61 -17.01 9.10
N SER A 204 -1.48 -16.11 8.58
CA SER A 204 -2.66 -16.50 7.81
C SER A 204 -2.40 -16.59 6.30
N TYR A 205 -1.15 -16.42 5.85
CA TYR A 205 -0.83 -16.63 4.44
C TYR A 205 -1.17 -18.05 4.00
N GLY A 206 -1.84 -18.17 2.86
CA GLY A 206 -2.22 -19.45 2.27
C GLY A 206 -3.55 -20.04 2.78
N THR A 207 -4.15 -19.49 3.86
CA THR A 207 -5.42 -20.03 4.40
C THR A 207 -6.62 -19.87 3.45
N ASP A 208 -6.52 -19.01 2.49
CA ASP A 208 -7.49 -18.73 1.43
C ASP A 208 -7.04 -19.25 0.05
N LEU A 209 -5.89 -19.90 0.00
CA LEU A 209 -5.34 -20.56 -1.18
C LEU A 209 -5.33 -22.08 -1.01
N GLU A 210 -5.36 -22.82 -2.12
CA GLU A 210 -5.22 -24.27 -2.10
C GLU A 210 -3.73 -24.65 -2.10
N ASN A 211 -3.38 -25.62 -1.25
CA ASN A 211 -2.10 -26.33 -1.26
C ASN A 211 -0.83 -25.45 -1.13
N ILE A 212 -0.89 -24.35 -0.38
CA ILE A 212 0.29 -23.53 -0.08
C ILE A 212 0.25 -22.99 1.33
N SER A 213 1.37 -23.05 2.02
CA SER A 213 1.60 -22.46 3.33
C SER A 213 2.70 -21.39 3.29
N LEU A 214 2.82 -20.63 4.36
CA LEU A 214 3.91 -19.66 4.52
C LEU A 214 5.29 -20.35 4.46
N ILE A 215 5.42 -21.58 4.97
CA ILE A 215 6.68 -22.33 4.97
C ILE A 215 7.09 -22.67 3.54
N GLU A 216 6.18 -23.23 2.77
CA GLU A 216 6.44 -23.58 1.35
C GLU A 216 6.79 -22.35 0.51
N LEU A 217 6.14 -21.19 0.79
CA LEU A 217 6.54 -19.93 0.15
C LEU A 217 7.97 -19.52 0.53
N ILE A 218 8.34 -19.61 1.82
CA ILE A 218 9.70 -19.27 2.28
C ILE A 218 10.73 -20.20 1.64
N GLU A 219 10.46 -21.49 1.55
CA GLU A 219 11.32 -22.47 0.87
C GLU A 219 11.50 -22.10 -0.61
N ALA A 220 10.42 -21.78 -1.31
CA ALA A 220 10.50 -21.35 -2.71
C ALA A 220 11.32 -20.07 -2.92
N ILE A 221 11.24 -19.11 -1.99
CA ILE A 221 12.05 -17.88 -2.03
C ILE A 221 13.51 -18.17 -1.66
N HIS A 222 13.76 -19.12 -0.76
CA HIS A 222 15.11 -19.49 -0.32
C HIS A 222 15.99 -20.01 -1.46
N GLU A 223 15.38 -20.69 -2.44
CA GLU A 223 16.07 -21.20 -3.63
C GLU A 223 16.45 -20.11 -4.65
N ILE A 224 16.01 -18.85 -4.45
CA ILE A 224 16.29 -17.78 -5.40
C ILE A 224 17.74 -17.30 -5.23
N GLU A 225 18.54 -17.51 -6.29
CA GLU A 225 19.92 -17.04 -6.31
C GLU A 225 19.99 -15.51 -6.16
N GLY A 226 20.95 -15.03 -5.36
CA GLY A 226 21.15 -13.61 -5.10
C GLY A 226 20.52 -13.14 -3.78
N ILE A 227 19.45 -13.74 -3.31
CA ILE A 227 18.85 -13.43 -2.01
C ILE A 227 19.71 -14.07 -0.90
N LYS A 228 20.15 -13.24 0.05
CA LYS A 228 21.00 -13.66 1.18
C LYS A 228 20.25 -13.74 2.50
N ARG A 229 19.09 -13.07 2.59
CA ARG A 229 18.29 -13.02 3.81
C ARG A 229 16.81 -12.87 3.50
N ILE A 230 16.02 -13.71 4.12
CA ILE A 230 14.57 -13.59 4.19
C ILE A 230 14.22 -13.21 5.63
N ARG A 231 13.37 -12.20 5.78
CA ARG A 231 12.82 -11.80 7.08
C ARG A 231 11.30 -11.83 6.99
N ASP A 232 10.68 -12.41 7.96
CA ASP A 232 9.31 -12.10 8.27
C ASP A 232 9.24 -10.79 9.09
N ARG A 233 8.15 -10.10 9.02
CA ARG A 233 7.89 -9.04 9.97
C ARG A 233 7.61 -9.70 11.32
N LYS A 234 8.64 -9.77 12.16
CA LYS A 234 8.49 -10.25 13.51
C LYS A 234 7.39 -9.46 14.21
N SER A 235 6.33 -10.14 14.58
CA SER A 235 5.45 -9.64 15.62
C SER A 235 6.25 -9.73 16.92
N VAL A 236 6.77 -8.61 17.38
CA VAL A 236 7.66 -8.48 18.55
C VAL A 236 7.00 -8.98 19.85
N VAL A 237 5.75 -9.35 19.78
CA VAL A 237 4.92 -9.70 20.94
C VAL A 237 5.32 -11.00 21.62
N TRP A 238 5.99 -11.93 20.93
CA TRP A 238 6.24 -13.27 21.46
C TRP A 238 7.63 -13.50 22.06
N GLU A 239 8.51 -12.52 22.01
CA GLU A 239 9.84 -12.65 22.60
C GLU A 239 9.97 -12.03 23.99
N ARG A 240 8.90 -11.57 24.58
CA ARG A 240 8.93 -10.88 25.87
C ARG A 240 7.99 -11.48 26.92
N VAL A 241 7.90 -12.78 26.93
CA VAL A 241 7.33 -13.46 28.08
C VAL A 241 8.40 -14.29 28.72
#